data_c95d03726f5cf86ad26c883f65cff397
#
_entry.id   c95d03726f5cf86ad26c883f65cff397
#
_cell.length_a   1.000
_cell.length_b   1.000
_cell.length_c   1.000
_cell.angle_alpha   90.00
_cell.angle_beta   90.00
_cell.angle_gamma   90.00
#
_symmetry.space_group_name_H-M   'P 1'
#
loop_
_entity.id
_entity.type
_entity.pdbx_description
1 polymer ?
#
loop_
_entity_poly.entity_id
_entity_poly.type
_entity_poly.pdbx_seq_one_letter_code
_entity_poly.pdbx_strand_id
1 'polypeptide(L)' 'MPTRPSSLSEARALISTLRAKAFARHAVIPEPPEEPLPENCCERGCDRCVFTIYYEAVDVWRGDAEERIKSAC' A
#
# COMPACT_ATOMS: atom_id res chain seq x y z
N MET A 1 -12.95 -10.39 0.22
CA MET A 1 -11.51 -10.47 -0.09
C MET A 1 -10.71 -9.55 0.82
N PRO A 2 -9.61 -10.03 1.35
CA PRO A 2 -8.79 -9.13 2.16
C PRO A 2 -8.21 -8.03 1.28
N THR A 3 -8.33 -6.80 1.74
CA THR A 3 -7.83 -5.65 1.00
C THR A 3 -6.51 -5.16 1.57
N ARG A 4 -6.28 -5.47 2.85
CA ARG A 4 -5.05 -5.05 3.50
C ARG A 4 -3.96 -6.12 3.35
N PRO A 5 -2.75 -5.73 2.95
CA PRO A 5 -1.67 -6.71 2.87
C PRO A 5 -1.31 -7.21 4.27
N SER A 6 -0.85 -8.44 4.35
CA SER A 6 -0.45 -9.03 5.62
C SER A 6 1.07 -9.19 5.74
N SER A 7 1.82 -8.79 4.74
CA SER A 7 3.28 -8.83 4.76
C SER A 7 3.86 -7.76 3.85
N LEU A 8 5.14 -7.48 4.00
CA LEU A 8 5.84 -6.52 3.13
C LEU A 8 5.84 -6.97 1.68
N SER A 9 5.98 -8.27 1.45
CA SER A 9 5.92 -8.83 0.10
C SER A 9 4.60 -8.52 -0.57
N GLU A 10 3.50 -8.74 0.15
CA GLU A 10 2.17 -8.45 -0.38
C GLU A 10 1.98 -6.96 -0.61
N ALA A 11 2.45 -6.12 0.31
CA ALA A 11 2.34 -4.68 0.16
C ALA A 11 3.10 -4.20 -1.07
N ARG A 12 4.32 -4.68 -1.25
CA ARG A 12 5.13 -4.30 -2.41
C ARG A 12 4.52 -4.77 -3.72
N ALA A 13 3.98 -5.99 -3.74
CA ALA A 13 3.33 -6.54 -4.92
C ALA A 13 2.09 -5.72 -5.28
N LEU A 14 1.30 -5.35 -4.29
CA LEU A 14 0.10 -4.54 -4.49
C LEU A 14 0.46 -3.17 -5.07
N ILE A 15 1.45 -2.51 -4.49
CA ILE A 15 1.91 -1.20 -4.97
C ILE A 15 2.40 -1.31 -6.41
N SER A 16 3.22 -2.31 -6.71
CA SER A 16 3.76 -2.52 -8.04
C SER A 16 2.65 -2.77 -9.07
N THR A 17 1.66 -3.59 -8.70
CA THR A 17 0.52 -3.89 -9.57
C THR A 17 -0.27 -2.62 -9.88
N LEU A 18 -0.57 -1.82 -8.88
CA LEU A 18 -1.34 -0.59 -9.08
C LEU A 18 -0.58 0.44 -9.88
N ARG A 19 0.72 0.55 -9.68
CA ARG A 19 1.56 1.46 -10.46
C ARG A 19 1.59 1.04 -11.93
N ALA A 20 1.67 -0.25 -12.20
CA ALA A 20 1.65 -0.77 -13.56
C ALA A 20 0.31 -0.49 -14.24
N LYS A 21 -0.79 -0.68 -13.52
CA LYS A 21 -2.13 -0.37 -14.04
C LYS A 21 -2.28 1.11 -14.34
N ALA A 22 -1.81 1.95 -13.44
CA ALA A 22 -1.86 3.40 -13.62
C ALA A 22 -1.07 3.82 -14.86
N PHE A 23 0.11 3.26 -15.03
CA PHE A 23 0.95 3.54 -16.19
C PHE A 23 0.25 3.15 -17.48
N ALA A 24 -0.35 1.96 -17.50
CA ALA A 24 -1.05 1.46 -18.69
C ALA A 24 -2.25 2.33 -19.08
N ARG A 25 -2.88 2.99 -18.11
CA ARG A 25 -4.04 3.85 -18.34
C ARG A 25 -3.70 5.34 -18.33
N HIS A 26 -2.43 5.66 -18.22
CA HIS A 26 -1.97 7.05 -18.09
C HIS A 26 -2.63 7.77 -16.91
N ALA A 27 -2.93 7.03 -15.86
CA ALA A 27 -3.53 7.58 -14.65
C ALA A 27 -2.44 8.12 -13.72
N VAL A 28 -2.77 9.22 -13.04
CA VAL A 28 -1.89 9.77 -12.02
C VAL A 28 -2.41 9.33 -10.66
N ILE A 29 -1.64 8.53 -9.96
CA ILE A 29 -2.00 8.07 -8.62
C ILE A 29 -1.10 8.73 -7.59
N PRO A 30 -1.57 8.85 -6.32
CA PRO A 30 -0.73 9.43 -5.28
C PRO A 30 0.45 8.53 -4.97
N GLU A 31 1.46 9.07 -4.32
CA GLU A 31 2.60 8.27 -3.93
C GLU A 31 2.19 7.25 -2.85
N PRO A 32 2.71 6.01 -2.93
CA PRO A 32 2.41 5.03 -1.89
C PRO A 32 3.05 5.42 -0.57
N PRO A 33 2.53 4.89 0.56
CA PRO A 33 3.13 5.18 1.86
C PRO A 33 4.57 4.67 1.93
N GLU A 34 5.38 5.36 2.70
CA GLU A 34 6.76 4.99 2.87
C GLU A 34 6.88 3.74 3.76
N GLU A 35 7.72 2.81 3.33
CA GLU A 35 7.94 1.57 4.07
C GLU A 35 8.73 1.85 5.36
N PRO A 36 8.25 1.38 6.52
CA PRO A 36 8.95 1.61 7.77
C PRO A 36 10.25 0.80 7.85
N LEU A 37 11.18 1.32 8.61
CA LEU A 37 12.44 0.61 8.84
C LEU A 37 12.22 -0.50 9.88
N PRO A 38 12.86 -1.66 9.72
CA PRO A 38 12.72 -2.75 10.69
C PRO A 38 13.10 -2.35 12.11
N GLU A 39 14.05 -1.45 12.28
CA GLU A 39 14.50 -0.97 13.57
C GLU A 39 13.47 -0.14 14.31
N ASN A 40 12.47 0.36 13.60
CA ASN A 40 11.38 1.10 14.22
C ASN A 40 10.30 0.19 14.79
N CYS A 41 10.41 -1.09 14.52
CA CYS A 41 9.46 -2.05 15.05
C CYS A 41 9.88 -2.47 16.45
N CYS A 42 8.95 -2.37 17.38
CA CYS A 42 9.14 -2.80 18.74
C CYS A 42 8.98 -4.32 18.77
N GLU A 43 10.03 -5.05 19.09
CA GLU A 43 10.05 -6.53 19.03
C GLU A 43 9.18 -7.22 20.09
N ARG A 44 8.31 -6.49 20.77
CA ARG A 44 7.54 -7.01 21.89
C ARG A 44 6.05 -7.20 21.59
N GLY A 45 5.72 -7.57 20.39
CA GLY A 45 4.32 -7.87 20.07
C GLY A 45 3.37 -6.70 20.36
N CYS A 46 3.74 -5.51 19.97
CA CYS A 46 2.89 -4.34 20.14
C CYS A 46 1.62 -4.49 19.35
N ASP A 47 0.50 -4.07 19.91
CA ASP A 47 -0.77 -4.05 19.21
C ASP A 47 -0.74 -3.10 18.01
N ARG A 48 0.18 -2.14 18.03
CA ARG A 48 0.35 -1.18 16.96
C ARG A 48 1.78 -1.13 16.48
N CYS A 49 2.20 -2.17 15.83
CA CYS A 49 3.49 -2.18 15.18
C CYS A 49 3.47 -1.20 14.00
N VAL A 50 4.61 -0.55 13.73
CA VAL A 50 4.72 0.37 12.60
C VAL A 50 4.37 -0.31 11.28
N PHE A 51 4.59 -1.62 11.19
CA PHE A 51 4.21 -2.37 9.99
C PHE A 51 2.70 -2.51 9.86
N THR A 52 1.99 -2.66 10.97
CA THR A 52 0.53 -2.71 10.94
C THR A 52 -0.03 -1.38 10.43
N ILE A 53 0.52 -0.28 10.93
CA ILE A 53 0.12 1.06 10.49
C ILE A 53 0.43 1.24 9.01
N TYR A 54 1.58 0.75 8.57
CA TYR A 54 1.96 0.80 7.16
C TYR A 54 0.98 0.04 6.29
N TYR A 55 0.57 -1.18 6.70
CA TYR A 55 -0.38 -1.97 5.93
C TYR A 55 -1.74 -1.30 5.84
N GLU A 56 -2.18 -0.67 6.90
CA GLU A 56 -3.44 0.09 6.88
C GLU A 56 -3.33 1.28 5.92
N ALA A 57 -2.19 1.97 5.94
CA ALA A 57 -1.95 3.09 5.03
C ALA A 57 -1.94 2.61 3.58
N VAL A 58 -1.34 1.45 3.31
CA VAL A 58 -1.33 0.87 1.97
C VAL A 58 -2.74 0.54 1.50
N ASP A 59 -3.57 0.02 2.40
CA ASP A 59 -4.97 -0.28 2.07
C ASP A 59 -5.74 0.99 1.67
N VAL A 60 -5.59 2.06 2.43
CA VAL A 60 -6.21 3.35 2.12
C VAL A 60 -5.67 3.88 0.78
N TRP A 61 -4.38 3.83 0.60
CA TRP A 61 -3.74 4.27 -0.64
C TRP A 61 -4.25 3.45 -1.85
N ARG A 62 -4.43 2.15 -1.66
CA ARG A 62 -4.94 1.28 -2.71
C ARG A 62 -6.31 1.76 -3.19
N GLY A 63 -7.20 2.08 -2.25
CA GLY A 63 -8.51 2.58 -2.59
C GLY A 63 -8.45 3.85 -3.42
N ASP A 64 -7.61 4.80 -3.02
CA ASP A 64 -7.43 6.05 -3.77
C ASP A 64 -6.83 5.79 -5.14
N ALA A 65 -5.82 4.92 -5.21
CA ALA A 65 -5.17 4.61 -6.48
C ALA A 65 -6.14 3.94 -7.46
N GLU A 66 -6.90 2.97 -6.98
CA GLU A 66 -7.88 2.29 -7.83
C GLU A 66 -8.95 3.25 -8.35
N GLU A 67 -9.42 4.16 -7.50
CA GLU A 67 -10.40 5.16 -7.92
C GLU A 67 -9.84 6.06 -9.02
N ARG A 68 -8.61 6.50 -8.89
CA ARG A 68 -7.97 7.33 -9.90
C ARG A 68 -7.75 6.58 -11.21
N ILE A 69 -7.36 5.32 -11.13
CA ILE A 69 -7.20 4.48 -12.31
C ILE A 69 -8.53 4.28 -13.02
N LYS A 70 -9.58 4.04 -12.24
CA LYS A 70 -10.92 3.84 -12.78
C LYS A 70 -11.45 5.11 -13.46
N SER A 71 -11.11 6.27 -12.91
CA SER A 71 -11.55 7.55 -13.46
C SER A 71 -10.75 8.01 -14.67
N ALA A 72 -9.63 7.36 -14.93
CA ALA A 72 -8.71 7.75 -16.01
C ALA A 72 -9.06 7.11 -17.35
N CYS A 73 -10.29 6.95 -17.66
CA CYS A 73 -10.73 6.38 -18.92
C CYS A 73 -10.54 7.32 -20.08
#